data_3a0049b00ed542c6331f3604d9c058a4
#
_entry.id   3a0049b00ed542c6331f3604d9c058a4
#
_cell.length_a   1.000
_cell.length_b   1.000
_cell.length_c   1.000
_cell.angle_alpha   90.00
_cell.angle_beta   90.00
_cell.angle_gamma   90.00
#
_symmetry.space_group_name_H-M   'P 1'
#
loop_
_entity.id
_entity.type
_entity.pdbx_description
1 polymer ?
#
loop_
_entity_poly.entity_id
_entity_poly.type
_entity_poly.pdbx_seq_one_letter_code
_entity_poly.pdbx_strand_id
1 'polypeptide(L)'
;YDGLKILPYCPRCGTGLASHEVAQGYKEISVNTVTVPFKLKDQDNTYLLVWTTTPWTLMSNVAACVNPNEEYSKCKVDDKYYIVASKLSKSVLGEDVEVVETFMGRELEYVEYEQYMDILSVNKKAFYVTLADYVTMDSGTGIVHIAPAFGQDDYEVGLKYDLPVLNPV
;
A
#
# COMPACT_ATOMS: atom_id res chain seq x y z
N TYR A 1 -30.59 -8.45 -2.98
CA TYR A 1 -29.49 -7.53 -2.65
C TYR A 1 -28.31 -7.86 -3.57
N ASP A 2 -27.96 -6.96 -4.47
CA ASP A 2 -26.76 -7.05 -5.27
C ASP A 2 -25.67 -6.27 -4.53
N GLY A 3 -24.60 -6.96 -4.12
CA GLY A 3 -23.46 -6.38 -3.42
C GLY A 3 -22.15 -7.08 -3.78
N LEU A 4 -21.07 -6.33 -3.89
CA LEU A 4 -19.74 -6.88 -4.04
C LEU A 4 -19.18 -7.26 -2.67
N LYS A 5 -18.56 -8.42 -2.57
CA LYS A 5 -17.88 -8.92 -1.38
C LYS A 5 -16.56 -9.54 -1.76
N ILE A 6 -15.49 -9.16 -1.09
CA ILE A 6 -14.20 -9.83 -1.23
C ILE A 6 -14.22 -11.12 -0.40
N LEU A 7 -13.92 -12.23 -1.04
CA LEU A 7 -13.87 -13.56 -0.40
C LEU A 7 -12.58 -14.28 -0.80
N PRO A 8 -11.95 -15.01 0.13
CA PRO A 8 -10.89 -15.94 -0.23
C PRO A 8 -11.43 -16.99 -1.22
N TYR A 9 -10.64 -17.32 -2.21
CA TYR A 9 -10.99 -18.26 -3.27
C TYR A 9 -10.00 -19.40 -3.34
N CYS A 10 -10.51 -20.64 -3.41
CA CYS A 10 -9.67 -21.80 -3.60
C CYS A 10 -9.51 -22.13 -5.09
N PRO A 11 -8.33 -21.93 -5.70
CA PRO A 11 -8.13 -22.20 -7.12
C PRO A 11 -8.20 -23.69 -7.46
N ARG A 12 -8.01 -24.57 -6.46
CA ARG A 12 -8.09 -26.02 -6.63
C ARG A 12 -9.53 -26.51 -6.71
N CYS A 13 -10.41 -25.99 -5.85
CA CYS A 13 -11.81 -26.40 -5.76
C CYS A 13 -12.72 -25.56 -6.66
N GLY A 14 -12.28 -24.36 -7.09
CA GLY A 14 -13.09 -23.42 -7.85
C GLY A 14 -14.22 -22.79 -7.02
N THR A 15 -14.04 -22.66 -5.69
CA THR A 15 -15.08 -22.16 -4.78
C THR A 15 -14.56 -21.07 -3.86
N GLY A 16 -15.45 -20.15 -3.47
CA GLY A 16 -15.20 -19.22 -2.37
C GLY A 16 -15.09 -19.94 -1.02
N LEU A 17 -14.22 -19.46 -0.15
CA LEU A 17 -14.01 -20.00 1.19
C LEU A 17 -14.67 -19.12 2.25
N ALA A 18 -15.31 -19.73 3.22
CA ALA A 18 -15.81 -19.02 4.38
C ALA A 18 -14.69 -18.69 5.37
N SER A 19 -14.88 -17.62 6.17
CA SER A 19 -13.84 -17.16 7.11
C SER A 19 -13.39 -18.24 8.10
N HIS A 20 -14.29 -19.12 8.54
CA HIS A 20 -13.96 -20.22 9.46
C HIS A 20 -13.11 -21.31 8.79
N GLU A 21 -13.27 -21.55 7.48
CA GLU A 21 -12.43 -22.49 6.73
C GLU A 21 -11.00 -21.97 6.59
N VAL A 22 -10.86 -20.67 6.33
CA VAL A 22 -9.55 -19.99 6.25
C VAL A 22 -8.86 -20.03 7.61
N ALA A 23 -9.58 -19.75 8.71
CA ALA A 23 -9.03 -19.73 10.06
C ALA A 23 -8.40 -21.06 10.49
N GLN A 24 -8.91 -22.20 10.02
CA GLN A 24 -8.37 -23.52 10.32
C GLN A 24 -7.04 -23.82 9.60
N GLY A 25 -6.73 -23.11 8.55
CA GLY A 25 -5.53 -23.27 7.74
C GLY A 25 -4.37 -22.33 8.08
N TYR A 26 -4.47 -21.53 9.12
CA TYR A 26 -3.42 -20.57 9.50
C TYR A 26 -2.10 -21.27 9.83
N LYS A 27 -1.02 -20.82 9.17
CA LYS A 27 0.36 -21.25 9.41
C LYS A 27 1.29 -20.07 9.24
N GLU A 28 2.33 -20.03 10.07
CA GLU A 28 3.45 -19.13 9.81
C GLU A 28 4.24 -19.62 8.59
N ILE A 29 4.42 -18.75 7.63
CA ILE A 29 5.21 -19.02 6.43
C ILE A 29 6.13 -17.84 6.16
N SER A 30 7.33 -18.13 5.65
CA SER A 30 8.21 -17.09 5.12
C SER A 30 7.80 -16.76 3.68
N VAL A 31 7.55 -15.48 3.43
CA VAL A 31 7.23 -14.97 2.08
C VAL A 31 8.23 -13.88 1.68
N ASN A 32 8.56 -13.83 0.39
CA ASN A 32 9.32 -12.72 -0.13
C ASN A 32 8.44 -11.47 -0.16
N THR A 33 8.99 -10.36 0.29
CA THR A 33 8.34 -9.05 0.24
C THR A 33 9.05 -8.13 -0.75
N VAL A 34 8.33 -7.15 -1.25
CA VAL A 34 8.87 -6.17 -2.20
C VAL A 34 8.59 -4.76 -1.70
N THR A 35 9.59 -3.90 -1.78
CA THR A 35 9.45 -2.45 -1.59
C THR A 35 9.60 -1.76 -2.93
N VAL A 36 8.62 -0.94 -3.29
CA VAL A 36 8.55 -0.26 -4.58
C VAL A 36 8.51 1.24 -4.39
N PRO A 37 9.37 2.02 -5.07
CA PRO A 37 9.34 3.47 -5.01
C PRO A 37 8.24 4.03 -5.91
N PHE A 38 7.25 4.72 -5.33
CA PHE A 38 6.22 5.47 -6.05
C PHE A 38 6.63 6.94 -6.10
N LYS A 39 6.87 7.46 -7.30
CA LYS A 39 7.33 8.83 -7.50
C LYS A 39 6.22 9.84 -7.24
N LEU A 40 6.47 10.83 -6.39
CA LEU A 40 5.54 11.93 -6.16
C LEU A 40 5.45 12.86 -7.38
N LYS A 41 4.24 13.38 -7.66
CA LYS A 41 4.01 14.28 -8.79
C LYS A 41 4.56 15.68 -8.54
N ASP A 42 4.38 16.19 -7.32
CA ASP A 42 4.65 17.59 -6.98
C ASP A 42 6.02 17.81 -6.32
N GLN A 43 6.83 16.76 -6.21
CA GLN A 43 8.15 16.84 -5.58
C GLN A 43 9.19 16.09 -6.42
N ASP A 44 10.15 16.83 -6.94
CA ASP A 44 11.24 16.24 -7.71
C ASP A 44 12.07 15.25 -6.88
N ASN A 45 12.44 14.14 -7.52
CA ASN A 45 13.27 13.09 -6.94
C ASN A 45 12.77 12.54 -5.59
N THR A 46 11.46 12.65 -5.31
CA THR A 46 10.84 12.20 -4.07
C THR A 46 9.92 11.02 -4.32
N TYR A 47 10.06 9.97 -3.50
CA TYR A 47 9.38 8.68 -3.66
C TYR A 47 8.77 8.22 -2.34
N LEU A 48 7.55 7.66 -2.38
CA LEU A 48 7.00 6.84 -1.32
C LEU A 48 7.57 5.43 -1.43
N LEU A 49 8.11 4.87 -0.36
CA LEU A 49 8.54 3.47 -0.33
C LEU A 49 7.36 2.59 0.07
N VAL A 50 6.71 2.01 -0.91
CA VAL A 50 5.50 1.20 -0.72
C VAL A 50 5.87 -0.27 -0.60
N TRP A 51 5.40 -0.91 0.45
CA TRP A 51 5.69 -2.31 0.75
C TRP A 51 4.52 -3.22 0.45
N THR A 52 4.81 -4.43 -0.04
CA THR A 52 3.81 -5.47 -0.30
C THR A 52 4.37 -6.89 -0.15
N THR A 53 3.52 -7.81 0.28
CA THR A 53 3.75 -9.26 0.23
C THR A 53 3.17 -9.90 -1.03
N THR A 54 2.38 -9.16 -1.81
CA THR A 54 1.67 -9.64 -3.01
C THR A 54 2.00 -8.77 -4.23
N PRO A 55 3.25 -8.83 -4.76
CA PRO A 55 3.68 -7.94 -5.83
C PRO A 55 2.88 -8.09 -7.13
N TRP A 56 2.22 -9.21 -7.35
CA TRP A 56 1.34 -9.43 -8.51
C TRP A 56 0.06 -8.59 -8.48
N THR A 57 -0.34 -8.01 -7.34
CA THR A 57 -1.48 -7.10 -7.25
C THR A 57 -1.11 -5.64 -7.55
N LEU A 58 0.18 -5.31 -7.73
CA LEU A 58 0.64 -3.95 -8.06
C LEU A 58 0.08 -3.43 -9.39
N MET A 59 -0.25 -4.31 -10.34
CA MET A 59 -0.93 -3.93 -11.58
C MET A 59 -2.33 -3.34 -11.35
N SER A 60 -2.94 -3.62 -10.21
CA SER A 60 -4.25 -3.10 -9.79
C SER A 60 -4.14 -2.01 -8.72
N ASN A 61 -2.93 -1.46 -8.51
CA ASN A 61 -2.73 -0.37 -7.59
C ASN A 61 -3.54 0.86 -7.98
N VAL A 62 -4.23 1.45 -7.00
CA VAL A 62 -5.01 2.69 -7.16
C VAL A 62 -4.73 3.73 -6.09
N ALA A 63 -4.12 3.34 -4.98
CA ALA A 63 -3.71 4.24 -3.91
C ALA A 63 -2.52 3.65 -3.11
N ALA A 64 -1.85 4.49 -2.34
CA ALA A 64 -0.99 4.10 -1.23
C ALA A 64 -1.70 4.42 0.09
N CYS A 65 -1.43 3.68 1.15
CA CYS A 65 -2.08 3.89 2.44
C CYS A 65 -1.06 4.03 3.56
N VAL A 66 -1.29 5.00 4.45
CA VAL A 66 -0.47 5.29 5.61
C VAL A 66 -1.33 5.35 6.88
N ASN A 67 -0.71 5.18 8.04
CA ASN A 67 -1.39 5.38 9.31
C ASN A 67 -1.42 6.87 9.67
N PRO A 68 -2.59 7.49 9.90
CA PRO A 68 -2.71 8.93 10.18
C PRO A 68 -2.02 9.37 11.49
N ASN A 69 -1.86 8.44 12.43
CA ASN A 69 -1.38 8.70 13.79
C ASN A 69 0.11 8.36 13.98
N GLU A 70 0.76 7.84 12.97
CA GLU A 70 2.19 7.53 12.99
C GLU A 70 3.01 8.62 12.29
N GLU A 71 4.28 8.73 12.70
CA GLU A 71 5.23 9.67 12.11
C GLU A 71 5.94 9.05 10.90
N TYR A 72 6.12 9.85 9.87
CA TYR A 72 6.85 9.53 8.64
C TYR A 72 8.03 10.47 8.46
N SER A 73 9.09 9.96 7.87
CA SER A 73 10.31 10.72 7.59
C SER A 73 10.58 10.77 6.09
N LYS A 74 10.93 11.95 5.62
CA LYS A 74 11.56 12.15 4.32
C LYS A 74 13.06 12.06 4.50
N CYS A 75 13.65 11.03 3.93
CA CYS A 75 15.05 10.68 4.08
C CYS A 75 15.79 10.90 2.76
N LYS A 76 17.01 11.46 2.83
CA LYS A 76 17.87 11.65 1.67
C LYS A 76 18.80 10.46 1.51
N VAL A 77 18.83 9.89 0.30
CA VAL A 77 19.79 8.88 -0.12
C VAL A 77 20.32 9.27 -1.49
N ASP A 78 21.60 9.62 -1.55
CA ASP A 78 22.25 10.20 -2.73
C ASP A 78 21.54 11.49 -3.19
N ASP A 79 21.00 11.49 -4.41
CA ASP A 79 20.28 12.60 -5.04
C ASP A 79 18.74 12.44 -4.98
N LYS A 80 18.24 11.46 -4.22
CA LYS A 80 16.82 11.12 -4.09
C LYS A 80 16.32 11.25 -2.66
N TYR A 81 15.03 11.45 -2.53
CA TYR A 81 14.33 11.50 -1.25
C TYR A 81 13.32 10.34 -1.16
N TYR A 82 13.31 9.66 -0.03
CA TYR A 82 12.39 8.57 0.23
C TYR A 82 11.56 8.83 1.48
N ILE A 83 10.25 8.63 1.35
CA ILE A 83 9.30 8.73 2.46
C ILE A 83 9.02 7.33 2.98
N VAL A 84 9.17 7.15 4.29
CA VAL A 84 9.00 5.90 5.03
C VAL A 84 8.58 6.21 6.45
N ALA A 85 7.94 5.29 7.17
CA ALA A 85 7.65 5.48 8.59
C ALA A 85 8.94 5.76 9.38
N SER A 86 8.93 6.76 10.26
CA SER A 86 10.12 7.21 11.00
C SER A 86 10.76 6.07 11.79
N LYS A 87 9.95 5.22 12.42
CA LYS A 87 10.41 4.04 13.18
C LYS A 87 11.15 3.00 12.33
N LEU A 88 10.88 2.96 11.02
CA LEU A 88 11.42 1.97 10.08
C LEU A 88 12.51 2.54 9.17
N SER A 89 12.79 3.84 9.23
CA SER A 89 13.72 4.53 8.32
C SER A 89 15.11 3.90 8.32
N LYS A 90 15.66 3.62 9.49
CA LYS A 90 16.99 3.01 9.63
C LYS A 90 17.06 1.58 9.13
N SER A 91 16.05 0.77 9.41
CA SER A 91 16.01 -0.63 8.96
C SER A 91 15.81 -0.75 7.46
N VAL A 92 15.12 0.22 6.83
CA VAL A 92 14.80 0.23 5.41
C VAL A 92 15.89 0.89 4.57
N LEU A 93 16.45 2.02 5.05
CA LEU A 93 17.36 2.87 4.28
C LEU A 93 18.81 2.87 4.80
N GLY A 94 19.05 2.25 5.97
CA GLY A 94 20.38 2.18 6.60
C GLY A 94 20.49 3.05 7.85
N GLU A 95 21.39 2.66 8.75
CA GLU A 95 21.56 3.29 10.07
C GLU A 95 21.95 4.78 9.99
N ASP A 96 22.71 5.17 8.98
CA ASP A 96 23.25 6.52 8.80
C ASP A 96 22.40 7.39 7.87
N VAL A 97 21.13 6.99 7.60
CA VAL A 97 20.26 7.74 6.70
C VAL A 97 19.98 9.15 7.21
N GLU A 98 20.14 10.13 6.34
CA GLU A 98 19.86 11.55 6.64
C GLU A 98 18.35 11.80 6.60
N VAL A 99 17.76 12.13 7.76
CA VAL A 99 16.36 12.58 7.85
C VAL A 99 16.31 14.08 7.57
N VAL A 100 15.59 14.47 6.53
CA VAL A 100 15.47 15.87 6.09
C VAL A 100 14.25 16.53 6.70
N GLU A 101 13.14 15.78 6.83
CA GLU A 101 11.86 16.28 7.30
C GLU A 101 11.08 15.15 7.97
N THR A 102 10.26 15.49 8.97
CA THR A 102 9.31 14.58 9.60
C THR A 102 7.92 15.20 9.63
N PHE A 103 6.89 14.37 9.50
CA PHE A 103 5.49 14.79 9.50
C PHE A 103 4.60 13.63 9.92
N MET A 104 3.38 13.94 10.31
CA MET A 104 2.38 12.92 10.65
C MET A 104 1.76 12.32 9.38
N GLY A 105 1.37 11.05 9.43
CA GLY A 105 0.75 10.39 8.28
C GLY A 105 -0.47 11.12 7.73
N ARG A 106 -1.26 11.79 8.59
CA ARG A 106 -2.40 12.61 8.18
C ARG A 106 -2.04 13.77 7.23
N GLU A 107 -0.79 14.24 7.26
CA GLU A 107 -0.30 15.32 6.39
C GLU A 107 0.00 14.83 4.97
N LEU A 108 0.12 13.51 4.80
CA LEU A 108 0.30 12.88 3.49
C LEU A 108 -1.04 12.63 2.75
N GLU A 109 -2.18 12.81 3.41
CA GLU A 109 -3.49 12.54 2.78
C GLU A 109 -3.65 13.31 1.47
N TYR A 110 -4.07 12.61 0.41
CA TYR A 110 -4.25 13.12 -0.95
C TYR A 110 -2.96 13.55 -1.68
N VAL A 111 -1.76 13.35 -1.12
CA VAL A 111 -0.51 13.53 -1.88
C VAL A 111 -0.51 12.58 -3.08
N GLU A 112 -0.33 13.12 -4.27
CA GLU A 112 -0.42 12.37 -5.53
C GLU A 112 0.94 11.80 -5.95
N TYR A 113 0.92 10.61 -6.52
CA TYR A 113 2.09 9.97 -7.13
C TYR A 113 1.82 9.55 -8.58
N GLU A 114 2.87 9.34 -9.35
CA GLU A 114 2.78 8.85 -10.73
C GLU A 114 2.31 7.39 -10.72
N GLN A 115 1.41 7.02 -11.63
CA GLN A 115 0.97 5.62 -11.80
C GLN A 115 2.19 4.71 -11.99
N TYR A 116 2.34 3.71 -11.13
CA TYR A 116 3.51 2.83 -11.15
C TYR A 116 3.57 1.95 -12.39
N MET A 117 2.42 1.42 -12.83
CA MET A 117 2.28 0.62 -14.04
C MET A 117 1.11 1.17 -14.87
N ASP A 118 1.39 1.74 -16.03
CA ASP A 118 0.37 2.23 -16.96
C ASP A 118 -0.19 1.07 -17.83
N ILE A 119 -0.83 0.11 -17.16
CA ILE A 119 -1.42 -1.07 -17.80
C ILE A 119 -2.93 -0.89 -18.00
N LEU A 120 -3.60 -0.22 -17.08
CA LEU A 120 -5.06 -0.05 -17.06
C LEU A 120 -5.44 1.42 -17.00
N SER A 121 -6.39 1.79 -17.82
CA SER A 121 -7.00 3.13 -17.74
C SER A 121 -7.92 3.22 -16.54
N VAL A 122 -7.87 4.34 -15.82
CA VAL A 122 -8.68 4.61 -14.63
C VAL A 122 -9.71 5.68 -14.97
N ASN A 123 -10.96 5.45 -14.61
CA ASN A 123 -12.07 6.37 -14.86
C ASN A 123 -12.48 7.21 -13.63
N LYS A 124 -11.79 7.03 -12.50
CA LYS A 124 -11.97 7.76 -11.26
C LYS A 124 -10.63 8.33 -10.77
N LYS A 125 -10.67 9.24 -9.77
CA LYS A 125 -9.46 9.73 -9.12
C LYS A 125 -8.74 8.57 -8.44
N ALA A 126 -7.45 8.44 -8.71
CA ALA A 126 -6.57 7.40 -8.18
C ALA A 126 -5.13 7.92 -8.04
N PHE A 127 -4.23 7.07 -7.55
CA PHE A 127 -2.79 7.31 -7.41
C PHE A 127 -2.46 8.45 -6.44
N TYR A 128 -3.06 8.38 -5.25
CA TYR A 128 -2.79 9.29 -4.14
C TYR A 128 -2.75 8.54 -2.80
N VAL A 129 -2.27 9.21 -1.77
CA VAL A 129 -2.18 8.64 -0.42
C VAL A 129 -3.53 8.70 0.29
N THR A 130 -3.92 7.59 0.89
CA THR A 130 -5.11 7.41 1.74
C THR A 130 -4.71 7.10 3.18
N LEU A 131 -5.65 7.17 4.11
CA LEU A 131 -5.42 6.96 5.53
C LEU A 131 -6.21 5.77 6.07
N ALA A 132 -5.53 4.87 6.81
CA ALA A 132 -6.18 3.82 7.57
C ALA A 132 -5.35 3.40 8.80
N ASP A 133 -6.04 3.13 9.91
CA ASP A 133 -5.41 2.80 11.19
C ASP A 133 -4.80 1.39 11.22
N TYR A 134 -5.17 0.50 10.29
CA TYR A 134 -4.64 -0.87 10.22
C TYR A 134 -3.18 -0.96 9.75
N VAL A 135 -2.63 0.11 9.17
CA VAL A 135 -1.23 0.13 8.74
C VAL A 135 -0.33 0.13 9.96
N THR A 136 0.46 -0.93 10.15
CA THR A 136 1.33 -1.14 11.30
C THR A 136 2.78 -0.72 11.02
N MET A 137 3.53 -0.53 12.11
CA MET A 137 4.96 -0.19 12.07
C MET A 137 5.85 -1.37 12.47
N ASP A 138 5.31 -2.60 12.45
CA ASP A 138 6.03 -3.79 12.88
C ASP A 138 6.93 -4.38 11.79
N SER A 139 6.59 -4.10 10.53
CA SER A 139 7.33 -4.60 9.37
C SER A 139 7.12 -3.72 8.15
N GLY A 140 7.92 -3.95 7.11
CA GLY A 140 7.83 -3.22 5.85
C GLY A 140 8.34 -1.79 5.94
N THR A 141 7.58 -0.85 5.43
CA THR A 141 7.95 0.57 5.34
C THR A 141 6.96 1.50 6.05
N GLY A 142 5.86 0.96 6.57
CA GLY A 142 4.73 1.74 7.08
C GLY A 142 3.85 2.37 6.00
N ILE A 143 4.10 2.03 4.73
CA ILE A 143 3.29 2.46 3.57
C ILE A 143 2.92 1.21 2.76
N VAL A 144 1.64 0.97 2.60
CA VAL A 144 1.13 -0.18 1.84
C VAL A 144 0.40 0.27 0.59
N HIS A 145 0.39 -0.57 -0.47
CA HIS A 145 -0.39 -0.28 -1.66
C HIS A 145 -1.84 -0.75 -1.49
N ILE A 146 -2.76 -0.11 -2.19
CA ILE A 146 -4.19 -0.43 -2.17
C ILE A 146 -4.63 -0.95 -3.53
N ALA A 147 -5.22 -2.15 -3.52
CA ALA A 147 -5.83 -2.81 -4.67
C ALA A 147 -7.21 -3.38 -4.26
N PRO A 148 -8.31 -2.61 -4.36
CA PRO A 148 -9.61 -2.95 -3.77
C PRO A 148 -10.22 -4.28 -4.25
N ALA A 149 -9.79 -4.79 -5.40
CA ALA A 149 -10.24 -6.11 -5.90
C ALA A 149 -9.62 -7.31 -5.17
N PHE A 150 -8.53 -7.12 -4.39
CA PHE A 150 -7.69 -8.22 -3.90
C PHE A 150 -7.51 -8.27 -2.38
N GLY A 151 -8.07 -7.33 -1.62
CA GLY A 151 -8.00 -7.32 -0.16
C GLY A 151 -9.25 -6.75 0.49
N GLN A 152 -9.65 -7.30 1.65
CA GLN A 152 -10.80 -6.81 2.40
C GLN A 152 -10.55 -5.39 2.91
N ASP A 153 -9.39 -5.16 3.54
CA ASP A 153 -9.01 -3.84 4.05
C ASP A 153 -8.87 -2.82 2.92
N ASP A 154 -8.29 -3.24 1.79
CA ASP A 154 -8.15 -2.42 0.58
C ASP A 154 -9.52 -2.02 0.02
N TYR A 155 -10.47 -2.96 0.04
CA TYR A 155 -11.84 -2.71 -0.40
C TYR A 155 -12.56 -1.69 0.49
N GLU A 156 -12.38 -1.78 1.81
CA GLU A 156 -12.94 -0.82 2.77
C GLU A 156 -12.35 0.59 2.58
N VAL A 157 -11.04 0.69 2.39
CA VAL A 157 -10.38 1.96 1.99
C VAL A 157 -10.93 2.45 0.64
N GLY A 158 -11.11 1.54 -0.32
CA GLY A 158 -11.67 1.83 -1.63
C GLY A 158 -13.07 2.44 -1.55
N LEU A 159 -13.93 1.93 -0.67
CA LEU A 159 -15.27 2.49 -0.43
C LEU A 159 -15.20 3.87 0.23
N LYS A 160 -14.34 4.04 1.24
CA LYS A 160 -14.17 5.30 1.96
C LYS A 160 -13.72 6.46 1.06
N TYR A 161 -12.84 6.18 0.11
CA TYR A 161 -12.23 7.17 -0.78
C TYR A 161 -12.81 7.17 -2.21
N ASP A 162 -13.84 6.37 -2.48
CA ASP A 162 -14.44 6.16 -3.81
C ASP A 162 -13.40 5.77 -4.89
N LEU A 163 -12.46 4.89 -4.51
CA LEU A 163 -11.41 4.43 -5.41
C LEU A 163 -11.97 3.50 -6.51
N PRO A 164 -11.33 3.48 -7.70
CA PRO A 164 -11.68 2.50 -8.72
C PRO A 164 -11.32 1.08 -8.27
N VAL A 165 -12.10 0.11 -8.71
CA VAL A 165 -11.83 -1.33 -8.52
C VAL A 165 -11.28 -1.87 -9.83
N LEU A 166 -9.98 -2.18 -9.86
CA LEU A 166 -9.30 -2.70 -11.03
C LEU A 166 -9.07 -4.21 -10.88
N ASN A 167 -9.67 -4.97 -11.76
CA ASN A 167 -9.48 -6.42 -11.84
C ASN A 167 -9.02 -6.80 -13.26
N PRO A 168 -7.70 -6.90 -13.51
CA PRO A 168 -7.15 -7.19 -14.83
C PRO A 168 -7.20 -8.67 -15.22
N VAL A 169 -7.65 -9.55 -14.31
CA VAL A 169 -7.67 -11.01 -14.49
C VAL A 169 -9.08 -11.53 -14.42
#